data_4ebaba8191e77f7ab83551cc044b8536
#
_entry.id   4ebaba8191e77f7ab83551cc044b8536
#
_cell.length_a   1.000
_cell.length_b   1.000
_cell.length_c   1.000
_cell.angle_alpha   90.00
_cell.angle_beta   90.00
_cell.angle_gamma   90.00
#
_symmetry.space_group_name_H-M   'P 1'
#
loop_
_entity.id
_entity.type
_entity.pdbx_description
1 polymer ?
#
loop_
_entity_poly.entity_id
_entity_poly.type
_entity_poly.pdbx_seq_one_letter_code
_entity_poly.pdbx_strand_id
1 'polypeptide(L)'
;MSTNEAETQPGLQWNGTVDKMMADWCDQSKCFNWMHTEAYSRYSKRATAMTISANIAISLSGIANLIIGSTVSDTSKTSMIFGCVSIAIGVVNMIQNQFNWPALANNFKSSAERWDVITRKMQEQLIIPYSGRKDCGTFLKYIKQDINDASDTNTLIPEDIRNQCAEKFGKIKDFDVPDICGQVEHTTIYIPEPPGLSLAPSQVPLLINHLD
;
A
#
# COMPACT_ATOMS: atom_id res chain seq x y z
N MET A 1 31.24 39.67 31.74
CA MET A 1 30.38 38.48 31.81
C MET A 1 29.37 38.64 30.70
N SER A 2 29.65 38.01 29.56
CA SER A 2 28.79 38.05 28.37
C SER A 2 27.93 36.82 28.42
N THR A 3 26.64 36.98 28.73
CA THR A 3 25.66 35.91 28.68
C THR A 3 25.35 35.64 27.20
N ASN A 4 25.92 34.54 26.69
CA ASN A 4 25.46 33.95 25.44
C ASN A 4 24.02 33.45 25.66
N GLU A 5 23.04 34.26 25.34
CA GLU A 5 21.69 33.77 25.04
C GLU A 5 21.78 32.95 23.74
N ALA A 6 21.82 31.64 23.89
CA ALA A 6 21.60 30.75 22.78
C ALA A 6 20.17 31.03 22.29
N GLU A 7 20.03 31.73 21.16
CA GLU A 7 18.77 31.81 20.40
C GLU A 7 18.32 30.39 20.10
N THR A 8 17.42 29.88 20.93
CA THR A 8 16.71 28.66 20.68
C THR A 8 15.84 28.92 19.44
N GLN A 9 16.25 28.45 18.28
CA GLN A 9 15.42 28.54 17.09
C GLN A 9 14.03 27.94 17.45
N PRO A 10 12.95 28.66 17.14
CA PRO A 10 11.62 28.15 17.43
C PRO A 10 11.46 26.80 16.74
N GLY A 11 11.24 25.75 17.53
CA GLY A 11 11.00 24.41 17.02
C GLY A 11 9.84 24.44 16.01
N LEU A 12 9.84 23.53 15.05
CA LEU A 12 8.79 23.42 14.05
C LEU A 12 7.41 23.35 14.74
N GLN A 13 6.53 24.28 14.41
CA GLN A 13 5.19 24.37 15.01
C GLN A 13 4.12 23.95 14.03
N TRP A 14 3.02 23.41 14.55
CA TRP A 14 1.82 23.11 13.77
C TRP A 14 1.25 24.40 13.15
N ASN A 15 1.04 24.39 11.86
CA ASN A 15 0.42 25.48 11.09
C ASN A 15 -0.34 24.91 9.89
N GLY A 16 -1.07 25.74 9.18
CA GLY A 16 -1.86 25.31 8.01
C GLY A 16 -1.05 24.63 6.90
N THR A 17 0.20 25.02 6.70
CA THR A 17 1.09 24.40 5.69
C THR A 17 1.48 22.98 6.11
N VAL A 18 1.82 22.79 7.39
CA VAL A 18 2.15 21.47 7.94
C VAL A 18 0.90 20.57 7.92
N ASP A 19 -0.26 21.11 8.25
CA ASP A 19 -1.52 20.37 8.20
C ASP A 19 -1.85 19.90 6.78
N LYS A 20 -1.67 20.78 5.78
CA LYS A 20 -1.87 20.42 4.38
C LYS A 20 -0.90 19.32 3.94
N MET A 21 0.39 19.50 4.17
CA MET A 21 1.40 18.47 3.86
C MET A 21 1.07 17.13 4.52
N MET A 22 0.62 17.16 5.77
CA MET A 22 0.25 15.95 6.50
C MET A 22 -1.01 15.30 5.92
N ALA A 23 -1.98 16.11 5.44
CA ALA A 23 -3.17 15.62 4.77
C ALA A 23 -2.83 14.96 3.44
N ASP A 24 -1.93 15.58 2.64
CA ASP A 24 -1.45 15.04 1.37
C ASP A 24 -0.74 13.69 1.61
N TRP A 25 0.17 13.60 2.58
CA TRP A 25 0.81 12.31 2.95
C TRP A 25 -0.20 11.27 3.43
N CYS A 26 -1.24 11.69 4.16
CA CYS A 26 -2.31 10.80 4.59
C CYS A 26 -3.07 10.22 3.40
N ASP A 27 -3.37 11.03 2.39
CA ASP A 27 -4.08 10.60 1.19
C ASP A 27 -3.21 9.66 0.33
N GLN A 28 -1.93 9.97 0.15
CA GLN A 28 -0.96 9.06 -0.48
C GLN A 28 -0.88 7.72 0.26
N SER A 29 -0.83 7.75 1.59
CA SER A 29 -0.80 6.53 2.42
C SER A 29 -2.07 5.67 2.24
N LYS A 30 -3.24 6.29 2.11
CA LYS A 30 -4.50 5.58 1.77
C LYS A 30 -4.43 4.92 0.40
N CYS A 31 -3.83 5.59 -0.59
CA CYS A 31 -3.61 5.02 -1.91
C CYS A 31 -2.70 3.79 -1.85
N PHE A 32 -1.56 3.88 -1.14
CA PHE A 32 -0.66 2.75 -0.96
C PHE A 32 -1.35 1.58 -0.24
N ASN A 33 -2.08 1.86 0.84
CA ASN A 33 -2.86 0.83 1.53
C ASN A 33 -3.83 0.14 0.57
N TRP A 34 -4.60 0.90 -0.21
CA TRP A 34 -5.55 0.35 -1.16
C TRP A 34 -4.86 -0.49 -2.25
N MET A 35 -3.78 0.00 -2.84
CA MET A 35 -3.04 -0.70 -3.88
C MET A 35 -2.46 -2.03 -3.37
N HIS A 36 -1.88 -2.03 -2.18
CA HIS A 36 -1.36 -3.25 -1.56
C HIS A 36 -2.47 -4.24 -1.18
N THR A 37 -3.63 -3.75 -0.72
CA THR A 37 -4.80 -4.58 -0.42
C THR A 37 -5.36 -5.23 -1.69
N GLU A 38 -5.44 -4.50 -2.79
CA GLU A 38 -5.89 -5.03 -4.09
C GLU A 38 -4.91 -6.07 -4.64
N ALA A 39 -3.61 -5.79 -4.55
CA ALA A 39 -2.56 -6.73 -4.91
C ALA A 39 -2.64 -8.00 -4.06
N TYR A 40 -2.77 -7.88 -2.74
CA TYR A 40 -2.97 -9.01 -1.84
C TYR A 40 -4.18 -9.87 -2.25
N SER A 41 -5.33 -9.24 -2.48
CA SER A 41 -6.56 -9.96 -2.89
C SER A 41 -6.33 -10.76 -4.17
N ARG A 42 -5.67 -10.17 -5.16
CA ARG A 42 -5.38 -10.79 -6.45
C ARG A 42 -4.41 -11.97 -6.32
N TYR A 43 -3.28 -11.76 -5.66
CA TYR A 43 -2.25 -12.81 -5.52
C TYR A 43 -2.67 -13.92 -4.56
N SER A 44 -3.41 -13.61 -3.51
CA SER A 44 -4.00 -14.60 -2.60
C SER A 44 -4.99 -15.52 -3.31
N LYS A 45 -5.89 -14.98 -4.14
CA LYS A 45 -6.81 -15.79 -4.95
C LYS A 45 -6.06 -16.72 -5.92
N ARG A 46 -5.01 -16.20 -6.59
CA ARG A 46 -4.16 -17.00 -7.49
C ARG A 46 -3.44 -18.11 -6.74
N ALA A 47 -2.84 -17.80 -5.59
CA ALA A 47 -2.15 -18.76 -4.74
C ALA A 47 -3.10 -19.88 -4.29
N THR A 48 -4.28 -19.53 -3.80
CA THR A 48 -5.29 -20.49 -3.35
C THR A 48 -5.77 -21.37 -4.50
N ALA A 49 -6.09 -20.78 -5.66
CA ALA A 49 -6.54 -21.54 -6.83
C ALA A 49 -5.49 -22.56 -7.29
N MET A 50 -4.21 -22.15 -7.37
CA MET A 50 -3.12 -23.04 -7.75
C MET A 50 -2.90 -24.16 -6.74
N THR A 51 -2.90 -23.85 -5.45
CA THR A 51 -2.71 -24.84 -4.38
C THR A 51 -3.83 -25.88 -4.41
N ILE A 52 -5.07 -25.46 -4.55
CA ILE A 52 -6.22 -26.38 -4.64
C ILE A 52 -6.13 -27.24 -5.90
N SER A 53 -5.84 -26.65 -7.05
CA SER A 53 -5.71 -27.40 -8.31
C SER A 53 -4.58 -28.44 -8.26
N ALA A 54 -3.41 -28.07 -7.70
CA ALA A 54 -2.30 -29.00 -7.53
C ALA A 54 -2.65 -30.16 -6.58
N ASN A 55 -3.29 -29.88 -5.46
CA ASN A 55 -3.69 -30.91 -4.50
C ASN A 55 -4.72 -31.88 -5.08
N ILE A 56 -5.70 -31.38 -5.84
CA ILE A 56 -6.67 -32.22 -6.55
C ILE A 56 -5.95 -33.12 -7.57
N ALA A 57 -5.04 -32.56 -8.37
CA ALA A 57 -4.30 -33.31 -9.38
C ALA A 57 -3.44 -34.43 -8.75
N ILE A 58 -2.73 -34.13 -7.65
CA ILE A 58 -1.94 -35.11 -6.89
C ILE A 58 -2.83 -36.24 -6.34
N SER A 59 -3.97 -35.89 -5.74
CA SER A 59 -4.91 -36.85 -5.15
C SER A 59 -5.50 -37.77 -6.21
N LEU A 60 -5.93 -37.22 -7.35
CA LEU A 60 -6.45 -38.00 -8.47
C LEU A 60 -5.40 -38.93 -9.07
N SER A 61 -4.15 -38.46 -9.20
CA SER A 61 -3.04 -39.28 -9.69
C SER A 61 -2.73 -40.46 -8.74
N GLY A 62 -2.78 -40.22 -7.42
CA GLY A 62 -2.61 -41.27 -6.41
C GLY A 62 -3.69 -42.36 -6.47
N ILE A 63 -4.97 -41.95 -6.55
CA ILE A 63 -6.10 -42.88 -6.66
C ILE A 63 -6.00 -43.70 -7.96
N ALA A 64 -5.70 -43.04 -9.07
CA ALA A 64 -5.56 -43.70 -10.35
C ALA A 64 -4.41 -44.74 -10.35
N ASN A 65 -3.28 -44.46 -9.74
CA ASN A 65 -2.19 -45.44 -9.60
C ASN A 65 -2.61 -46.67 -8.78
N LEU A 66 -3.42 -46.53 -7.75
CA LEU A 66 -3.93 -47.64 -6.94
C LEU A 66 -4.89 -48.53 -7.76
N ILE A 67 -5.77 -47.94 -8.52
CA ILE A 67 -6.75 -48.70 -9.35
C ILE A 67 -6.04 -49.49 -10.45
N ILE A 68 -5.06 -48.89 -11.13
CA ILE A 68 -4.35 -49.51 -12.24
C ILE A 68 -3.42 -50.62 -11.74
N GLY A 69 -2.73 -50.41 -10.63
CA GLY A 69 -1.88 -51.45 -10.01
C GLY A 69 -2.67 -52.72 -9.64
N SER A 70 -3.98 -52.62 -9.49
CA SER A 70 -4.83 -53.77 -9.08
C SER A 70 -5.60 -54.45 -10.22
N THR A 71 -5.78 -53.85 -11.40
CA THR A 71 -6.80 -54.33 -12.36
C THR A 71 -6.36 -54.50 -13.83
N VAL A 72 -5.17 -53.98 -14.24
CA VAL A 72 -4.86 -53.90 -15.68
C VAL A 72 -3.69 -54.82 -16.07
N SER A 73 -4.00 -55.78 -16.98
CA SER A 73 -3.00 -56.66 -17.58
C SER A 73 -2.24 -56.03 -18.77
N ASP A 74 -2.67 -54.89 -19.33
CA ASP A 74 -1.98 -54.19 -20.42
C ASP A 74 -1.32 -52.89 -19.88
N THR A 75 -0.21 -53.09 -19.24
CA THR A 75 0.47 -52.09 -18.38
C THR A 75 1.19 -51.00 -19.14
N SER A 76 1.54 -51.19 -20.45
CA SER A 76 2.47 -50.31 -21.15
C SER A 76 1.87 -48.93 -21.49
N LYS A 77 0.70 -48.87 -22.12
CA LYS A 77 0.09 -47.58 -22.51
C LYS A 77 -0.40 -46.77 -21.32
N THR A 78 -0.95 -47.46 -20.33
CA THR A 78 -1.50 -46.85 -19.14
C THR A 78 -0.38 -46.26 -18.29
N SER A 79 0.73 -46.96 -18.13
CA SER A 79 1.94 -46.46 -17.41
C SER A 79 2.50 -45.22 -18.08
N MET A 80 2.53 -45.14 -19.40
CA MET A 80 2.98 -43.97 -20.17
C MET A 80 2.11 -42.72 -19.90
N ILE A 81 0.79 -42.88 -19.91
CA ILE A 81 -0.14 -41.76 -19.61
C ILE A 81 0.08 -41.21 -18.18
N PHE A 82 0.23 -42.08 -17.20
CA PHE A 82 0.46 -41.65 -15.81
C PHE A 82 1.84 -41.02 -15.63
N GLY A 83 2.87 -41.50 -16.34
CA GLY A 83 4.15 -40.86 -16.39
C GLY A 83 4.07 -39.42 -16.89
N CYS A 84 3.34 -39.18 -17.96
CA CYS A 84 3.11 -37.86 -18.52
C CYS A 84 2.35 -36.94 -17.54
N VAL A 85 1.29 -37.46 -16.90
CA VAL A 85 0.53 -36.69 -15.88
C VAL A 85 1.40 -36.33 -14.68
N SER A 86 2.21 -37.26 -14.19
CA SER A 86 3.12 -37.01 -13.07
C SER A 86 4.17 -35.93 -13.40
N ILE A 87 4.71 -35.96 -14.63
CA ILE A 87 5.63 -34.92 -15.10
C ILE A 87 4.93 -33.56 -15.16
N ALA A 88 3.71 -33.52 -15.70
CA ALA A 88 2.94 -32.26 -15.76
C ALA A 88 2.67 -31.68 -14.37
N ILE A 89 2.30 -32.51 -13.39
CA ILE A 89 2.14 -32.10 -11.99
C ILE A 89 3.45 -31.58 -11.41
N GLY A 90 4.56 -32.26 -11.69
CA GLY A 90 5.90 -31.82 -11.27
C GLY A 90 6.26 -30.44 -11.82
N VAL A 91 5.97 -30.17 -13.08
CA VAL A 91 6.19 -28.85 -13.72
C VAL A 91 5.32 -27.79 -13.06
N VAL A 92 4.03 -28.05 -12.80
CA VAL A 92 3.13 -27.11 -12.11
C VAL A 92 3.66 -26.78 -10.71
N ASN A 93 4.11 -27.78 -9.96
CA ASN A 93 4.69 -27.57 -8.63
C ASN A 93 5.98 -26.75 -8.69
N MET A 94 6.84 -26.98 -9.69
CA MET A 94 8.05 -26.21 -9.89
C MET A 94 7.74 -24.74 -10.19
N ILE A 95 6.75 -24.47 -11.08
CA ILE A 95 6.28 -23.12 -11.38
C ILE A 95 5.74 -22.46 -10.12
N GLN A 96 4.92 -23.15 -9.32
CA GLN A 96 4.34 -22.66 -8.10
C GLN A 96 5.41 -22.26 -7.07
N ASN A 97 6.46 -23.07 -6.93
CA ASN A 97 7.59 -22.79 -6.04
C ASN A 97 8.43 -21.61 -6.54
N GLN A 98 8.62 -21.48 -7.86
CA GLN A 98 9.40 -20.41 -8.45
C GLN A 98 8.71 -19.04 -8.26
N PHE A 99 7.42 -18.96 -8.48
CA PHE A 99 6.69 -17.69 -8.34
C PHE A 99 6.33 -17.35 -6.89
N ASN A 100 6.32 -18.33 -5.99
CA ASN A 100 6.04 -18.17 -4.56
C ASN A 100 4.90 -17.19 -4.25
N TRP A 101 3.79 -17.31 -4.96
CA TRP A 101 2.63 -16.41 -4.83
C TRP A 101 2.10 -16.27 -3.40
N PRO A 102 2.12 -17.31 -2.54
CA PRO A 102 1.73 -17.15 -1.13
C PRO A 102 2.61 -16.15 -0.38
N ALA A 103 3.93 -16.21 -0.56
CA ALA A 103 4.85 -15.28 0.08
C ALA A 103 4.65 -13.85 -0.47
N LEU A 104 4.47 -13.73 -1.79
CA LEU A 104 4.18 -12.45 -2.43
C LEU A 104 2.88 -11.83 -1.91
N ALA A 105 1.82 -12.62 -1.77
CA ALA A 105 0.56 -12.18 -1.17
C ALA A 105 0.76 -11.70 0.28
N ASN A 106 1.49 -12.46 1.09
CA ASN A 106 1.79 -12.07 2.47
C ASN A 106 2.60 -10.77 2.57
N ASN A 107 3.55 -10.55 1.65
CA ASN A 107 4.28 -9.28 1.58
C ASN A 107 3.35 -8.11 1.29
N PHE A 108 2.44 -8.23 0.31
CA PHE A 108 1.44 -7.21 0.04
C PHE A 108 0.52 -6.94 1.23
N LYS A 109 0.09 -8.00 1.93
CA LYS A 109 -0.71 -7.87 3.16
C LYS A 109 0.02 -7.07 4.23
N SER A 110 1.26 -7.45 4.54
CA SER A 110 2.09 -6.76 5.53
C SER A 110 2.32 -5.29 5.17
N SER A 111 2.57 -4.99 3.88
CA SER A 111 2.71 -3.60 3.42
C SER A 111 1.39 -2.82 3.58
N ALA A 112 0.25 -3.41 3.23
CA ALA A 112 -1.05 -2.77 3.42
C ALA A 112 -1.31 -2.42 4.89
N GLU A 113 -1.04 -3.36 5.81
CA GLU A 113 -1.20 -3.15 7.25
C GLU A 113 -0.30 -2.02 7.78
N ARG A 114 0.94 -1.91 7.28
CA ARG A 114 1.86 -0.81 7.65
C ARG A 114 1.32 0.53 7.20
N TRP A 115 0.89 0.65 5.95
CA TRP A 115 0.33 1.89 5.41
C TRP A 115 -0.98 2.30 6.13
N ASP A 116 -1.80 1.32 6.54
CA ASP A 116 -3.00 1.58 7.35
C ASP A 116 -2.67 2.17 8.73
N VAL A 117 -1.63 1.65 9.39
CA VAL A 117 -1.16 2.18 10.68
C VAL A 117 -0.65 3.62 10.54
N ILE A 118 0.13 3.91 9.48
CA ILE A 118 0.65 5.26 9.19
C ILE A 118 -0.52 6.22 8.95
N THR A 119 -1.48 5.83 8.12
CA THR A 119 -2.68 6.61 7.85
C THR A 119 -3.43 6.97 9.13
N ARG A 120 -3.69 5.99 9.99
CA ARG A 120 -4.40 6.21 11.27
C ARG A 120 -3.64 7.15 12.20
N LYS A 121 -2.32 7.01 12.33
CA LYS A 121 -1.49 7.90 13.14
C LYS A 121 -1.60 9.36 12.69
N MET A 122 -1.57 9.61 11.37
CA MET A 122 -1.70 10.96 10.82
C MET A 122 -3.11 11.51 11.01
N GLN A 123 -4.15 10.71 10.73
CA GLN A 123 -5.54 11.12 10.93
C GLN A 123 -5.83 11.48 12.39
N GLU A 124 -5.33 10.70 13.33
CA GLU A 124 -5.47 10.97 14.78
C GLU A 124 -4.93 12.37 15.12
N GLN A 125 -3.74 12.74 14.65
CA GLN A 125 -3.17 14.06 14.95
C GLN A 125 -3.91 15.20 14.25
N LEU A 126 -4.39 14.99 13.01
CA LEU A 126 -5.10 16.03 12.27
C LEU A 126 -6.49 16.37 12.87
N ILE A 127 -7.14 15.42 13.54
CA ILE A 127 -8.44 15.65 14.19
C ILE A 127 -8.27 16.42 15.51
N ILE A 128 -7.11 16.32 16.18
CA ILE A 128 -6.86 16.95 17.47
C ILE A 128 -6.59 18.45 17.27
N PRO A 129 -7.15 19.35 18.09
CA PRO A 129 -6.76 20.78 18.10
C PRO A 129 -5.27 20.97 18.39
N TYR A 130 -4.64 22.03 17.85
CA TYR A 130 -3.20 22.28 17.98
C TYR A 130 -2.66 22.17 19.40
N SER A 131 -3.43 22.65 20.40
CA SER A 131 -3.04 22.60 21.81
C SER A 131 -2.94 21.20 22.42
N GLY A 132 -3.61 20.22 21.81
CA GLY A 132 -3.60 18.82 22.25
C GLY A 132 -2.70 17.90 21.43
N ARG A 133 -2.10 18.40 20.33
CA ARG A 133 -1.24 17.61 19.46
C ARG A 133 0.12 17.34 20.11
N LYS A 134 0.75 16.25 19.66
CA LYS A 134 2.16 15.98 19.98
C LYS A 134 3.05 17.09 19.41
N ASP A 135 4.26 17.23 19.95
CA ASP A 135 5.27 18.15 19.38
C ASP A 135 5.45 17.90 17.89
N CYS A 136 5.32 18.97 17.10
CA CYS A 136 5.29 18.90 15.64
C CYS A 136 6.57 18.28 15.06
N GLY A 137 7.74 18.78 15.51
CA GLY A 137 9.04 18.31 15.00
C GLY A 137 9.27 16.83 15.29
N THR A 138 8.97 16.43 16.52
CA THR A 138 9.09 15.04 16.95
C THR A 138 8.13 14.13 16.20
N PHE A 139 6.87 14.54 16.04
CA PHE A 139 5.87 13.75 15.33
C PHE A 139 6.22 13.56 13.85
N LEU A 140 6.60 14.64 13.16
CA LEU A 140 7.02 14.56 11.75
C LEU A 140 8.24 13.67 11.54
N LYS A 141 9.21 13.72 12.46
CA LYS A 141 10.37 12.83 12.41
C LYS A 141 9.96 11.35 12.45
N TYR A 142 9.07 10.99 13.38
CA TYR A 142 8.57 9.60 13.48
C TYR A 142 7.74 9.17 12.29
N ILE A 143 6.82 10.02 11.82
CA ILE A 143 5.99 9.69 10.65
C ILE A 143 6.85 9.53 9.39
N LYS A 144 7.83 10.40 9.18
CA LYS A 144 8.75 10.30 8.05
C LYS A 144 9.57 9.01 8.11
N GLN A 145 10.00 8.59 9.29
CA GLN A 145 10.67 7.32 9.47
C GLN A 145 9.73 6.15 9.16
N ASP A 146 8.49 6.15 9.70
CA ASP A 146 7.49 5.11 9.42
C ASP A 146 7.20 4.99 7.91
N ILE A 147 7.09 6.12 7.20
CA ILE A 147 6.90 6.15 5.73
C ILE A 147 8.11 5.55 5.01
N ASN A 148 9.33 5.93 5.38
CA ASN A 148 10.55 5.39 4.78
C ASN A 148 10.63 3.87 5.00
N ASP A 149 10.39 3.40 6.24
CA ASP A 149 10.43 1.98 6.58
C ASP A 149 9.34 1.18 5.83
N ALA A 150 8.17 1.78 5.60
CA ALA A 150 7.13 1.17 4.79
C ALA A 150 7.52 1.13 3.30
N SER A 151 8.16 2.18 2.80
CA SER A 151 8.61 2.29 1.40
C SER A 151 9.74 1.32 1.08
N ASP A 152 10.70 1.14 1.99
CA ASP A 152 11.84 0.22 1.80
C ASP A 152 11.40 -1.25 1.69
N THR A 153 10.27 -1.59 2.32
CA THR A 153 9.73 -2.95 2.29
C THR A 153 8.66 -3.17 1.22
N ASN A 154 8.38 -2.15 0.42
CA ASN A 154 7.35 -2.22 -0.61
C ASN A 154 7.71 -3.23 -1.71
N THR A 155 6.80 -4.17 -1.91
CA THR A 155 6.80 -5.01 -3.10
C THR A 155 6.33 -4.18 -4.29
N LEU A 156 6.95 -4.35 -5.46
CA LEU A 156 6.59 -3.61 -6.67
C LEU A 156 5.10 -3.83 -7.02
N ILE A 157 4.35 -2.74 -7.01
CA ILE A 157 2.92 -2.76 -7.30
C ILE A 157 2.71 -2.88 -8.82
N PRO A 158 1.89 -3.82 -9.30
CA PRO A 158 1.57 -3.96 -10.72
C PRO A 158 1.00 -2.68 -11.34
N GLU A 159 1.38 -2.40 -12.59
CA GLU A 159 0.98 -1.19 -13.29
C GLU A 159 -0.53 -1.04 -13.41
N ASP A 160 -1.24 -2.12 -13.66
CA ASP A 160 -2.69 -2.10 -13.76
C ASP A 160 -3.40 -1.71 -12.45
N ILE A 161 -2.82 -2.04 -11.29
CA ILE A 161 -3.34 -1.61 -9.98
C ILE A 161 -3.04 -0.12 -9.76
N ARG A 162 -1.86 0.36 -10.17
CA ARG A 162 -1.52 1.79 -10.12
C ARG A 162 -2.48 2.63 -10.97
N ASN A 163 -2.78 2.18 -12.18
CA ASN A 163 -3.74 2.82 -13.08
C ASN A 163 -5.16 2.84 -12.49
N GLN A 164 -5.60 1.75 -11.86
CA GLN A 164 -6.89 1.70 -11.16
C GLN A 164 -6.92 2.66 -9.96
N CYS A 165 -5.81 2.80 -9.24
CA CYS A 165 -5.68 3.77 -8.15
C CYS A 165 -5.86 5.20 -8.66
N ALA A 166 -5.15 5.57 -9.74
CA ALA A 166 -5.26 6.87 -10.38
C ALA A 166 -6.70 7.15 -10.84
N GLU A 167 -7.37 6.17 -11.46
CA GLU A 167 -8.75 6.32 -11.90
C GLU A 167 -9.74 6.48 -10.77
N LYS A 168 -9.54 5.75 -9.67
CA LYS A 168 -10.43 5.73 -8.51
C LYS A 168 -10.32 7.00 -7.67
N PHE A 169 -9.09 7.41 -7.36
CA PHE A 169 -8.82 8.51 -6.42
C PHE A 169 -8.57 9.84 -7.11
N GLY A 170 -8.03 9.87 -8.33
CA GLY A 170 -7.77 11.10 -9.08
C GLY A 170 -9.03 11.90 -9.47
N LYS A 171 -10.23 11.33 -9.30
CA LYS A 171 -11.51 12.03 -9.50
C LYS A 171 -12.00 12.74 -8.24
N ILE A 172 -11.36 12.51 -7.09
CA ILE A 172 -11.74 13.12 -5.81
C ILE A 172 -11.08 14.50 -5.75
N LYS A 173 -11.90 15.53 -5.56
CA LYS A 173 -11.40 16.90 -5.46
C LYS A 173 -10.45 17.04 -4.26
N ASP A 174 -9.35 17.74 -4.46
CA ASP A 174 -8.34 18.04 -3.43
C ASP A 174 -7.72 16.80 -2.76
N PHE A 175 -7.74 15.64 -3.45
CA PHE A 175 -7.15 14.40 -2.97
C PHE A 175 -5.80 14.17 -3.66
N ASP A 176 -4.74 14.00 -2.86
CA ASP A 176 -3.39 13.81 -3.33
C ASP A 176 -3.11 12.33 -3.66
N VAL A 177 -2.80 12.06 -4.93
CA VAL A 177 -2.52 10.71 -5.46
C VAL A 177 -1.01 10.55 -5.63
N PRO A 178 -0.40 9.43 -5.18
CA PRO A 178 1.04 9.22 -5.30
C PRO A 178 1.56 9.30 -6.74
N ASP A 179 2.75 9.88 -6.93
CA ASP A 179 3.45 10.00 -8.22
C ASP A 179 3.57 8.68 -8.99
N ILE A 180 3.70 7.57 -8.27
CA ILE A 180 3.77 6.22 -8.86
C ILE A 180 2.52 5.84 -9.66
N CYS A 181 1.41 6.56 -9.46
CA CYS A 181 0.17 6.41 -10.23
C CYS A 181 0.14 7.26 -11.51
N GLY A 182 1.25 7.95 -11.85
CA GLY A 182 1.40 8.71 -13.09
C GLY A 182 1.02 10.19 -12.99
N GLN A 183 0.71 10.68 -11.81
CA GLN A 183 0.49 12.10 -11.55
C GLN A 183 1.74 12.65 -10.84
N VAL A 184 2.60 13.33 -11.57
CA VAL A 184 3.79 13.97 -11.00
C VAL A 184 3.46 15.40 -10.64
N GLU A 185 3.48 15.74 -9.35
CA GLU A 185 3.25 17.08 -8.87
C GLU A 185 4.54 17.92 -8.87
N HIS A 186 4.37 19.22 -9.03
CA HIS A 186 5.48 20.16 -8.96
C HIS A 186 5.89 20.37 -7.50
N THR A 187 7.19 20.25 -7.20
CA THR A 187 7.71 20.49 -5.86
C THR A 187 7.41 21.92 -5.41
N THR A 188 6.69 22.07 -4.31
CA THR A 188 6.43 23.38 -3.69
C THR A 188 7.55 23.77 -2.76
N ILE A 189 7.96 25.06 -2.82
CA ILE A 189 8.97 25.63 -1.92
C ILE A 189 8.29 26.44 -0.82
N TYR A 190 8.91 26.49 0.35
CA TYR A 190 8.46 27.35 1.44
C TYR A 190 8.60 28.82 1.04
N ILE A 191 7.50 29.56 1.03
CA ILE A 191 7.48 31.01 0.86
C ILE A 191 7.14 31.58 2.25
N PRO A 192 8.08 32.32 2.91
CA PRO A 192 7.79 32.93 4.19
C PRO A 192 6.63 33.92 4.05
N GLU A 193 5.63 33.82 4.91
CA GLU A 193 4.57 34.84 4.98
C GLU A 193 5.18 36.19 5.35
N PRO A 194 4.79 37.28 4.67
CA PRO A 194 5.27 38.60 5.01
C PRO A 194 4.87 38.94 6.45
N PRO A 195 5.76 39.49 7.26
CA PRO A 195 5.47 39.84 8.64
C PRO A 195 4.31 40.86 8.67
N GLY A 196 3.14 40.45 9.15
CA GLY A 196 1.99 41.32 9.32
C GLY A 196 0.62 40.79 8.90
N LEU A 197 0.52 39.64 8.23
CA LEU A 197 -0.76 39.01 7.91
C LEU A 197 -0.97 37.70 8.68
N SER A 198 -1.05 37.79 9.99
CA SER A 198 -1.68 36.74 10.79
C SER A 198 -3.20 36.88 10.61
N LEU A 199 -3.73 36.26 9.56
CA LEU A 199 -5.18 36.07 9.45
C LEU A 199 -5.59 35.10 10.55
N ALA A 200 -6.21 35.64 11.59
CA ALA A 200 -6.95 34.85 12.56
C ALA A 200 -7.94 33.92 11.81
N PRO A 201 -8.19 32.68 12.27
CA PRO A 201 -8.96 31.68 11.54
C PRO A 201 -10.48 31.92 11.58
N SER A 202 -10.92 33.14 11.31
CA SER A 202 -12.33 33.49 11.37
C SER A 202 -12.71 34.62 10.43
N GLN A 203 -12.45 34.49 9.14
CA GLN A 203 -13.19 35.23 8.10
C GLN A 203 -12.97 34.59 6.72
N VAL A 204 -13.62 33.46 6.49
CA VAL A 204 -13.97 33.08 5.12
C VAL A 204 -15.25 33.83 4.80
N PRO A 205 -15.27 34.80 3.88
CA PRO A 205 -16.53 35.41 3.42
C PRO A 205 -17.30 34.33 2.65
N LEU A 206 -18.47 33.94 3.18
CA LEU A 206 -19.49 33.26 2.38
C LEU A 206 -19.92 34.20 1.28
N LEU A 207 -19.31 34.11 0.10
CA LEU A 207 -19.87 34.70 -1.11
C LEU A 207 -21.11 33.87 -1.50
N ILE A 208 -22.23 34.27 -0.96
CA ILE A 208 -23.58 33.92 -1.45
C ILE A 208 -23.71 34.61 -2.81
N ASN A 209 -23.51 33.88 -3.90
CA ASN A 209 -23.94 34.34 -5.21
C ASN A 209 -25.48 34.25 -5.29
N HIS A 210 -26.15 35.37 -5.04
CA HIS A 210 -27.43 35.67 -5.67
C HIS A 210 -27.11 36.08 -7.12
N LEU A 211 -27.57 35.30 -8.07
CA LEU A 211 -27.86 35.76 -9.42
C LEU A 211 -29.20 35.16 -9.83
N ASP A 212 -30.07 36.07 -10.14
CA ASP A 212 -31.39 35.95 -10.77
C ASP A 212 -31.42 35.04 -12.01
#